data_dba574ef99cfd4669a286025a4c352c3
#
_entry.id   dba574ef99cfd4669a286025a4c352c3
#
_cell.length_a   1.000
_cell.length_b   1.000
_cell.length_c   1.000
_cell.angle_alpha   90.00
_cell.angle_beta   90.00
_cell.angle_gamma   90.00
#
_symmetry.space_group_name_H-M   'P 1'
#
loop_
_entity.id
_entity.type
_entity.pdbx_description
1 polymer ?
#
loop_
_entity_poly.entity_id
_entity_poly.type
_entity_poly.pdbx_seq_one_letter_code
_entity_poly.pdbx_strand_id
1 'polypeptide(L)'
;MATKFVEAITRLLADCPYVISLHDLMTKTRLELEKGYFLDLYYNETCSKYSYTLIGQNKRIVGWDNAPHHPDLTNFPHHFHAEDGTIQSSIFIGDPQQDITEVIKTINEILGR
;
A
#
# COMPACT_ATOMS: atom_id res chain seq x y z
N MET A 1 -2.66 -3.13 -19.22
CA MET A 1 -3.04 -2.96 -17.81
C MET A 1 -2.45 -4.09 -16.98
N ALA A 2 -1.93 -3.78 -15.83
CA ALA A 2 -1.32 -4.78 -14.96
C ALA A 2 -2.40 -5.64 -14.32
N THR A 3 -2.59 -6.86 -14.81
CA THR A 3 -3.61 -7.79 -14.34
C THR A 3 -3.44 -8.11 -12.84
N LYS A 4 -2.18 -8.30 -12.39
CA LYS A 4 -1.91 -8.58 -10.98
C LYS A 4 -2.30 -7.44 -10.06
N PHE A 5 -2.14 -6.19 -10.52
CA PHE A 5 -2.52 -5.03 -9.75
C PHE A 5 -4.04 -4.94 -9.63
N VAL A 6 -4.77 -5.18 -10.73
CA VAL A 6 -6.23 -5.19 -10.71
C VAL A 6 -6.75 -6.28 -9.77
N GLU A 7 -6.15 -7.46 -9.81
CA GLU A 7 -6.52 -8.56 -8.91
C GLU A 7 -6.23 -8.22 -7.44
N ALA A 8 -5.11 -7.52 -7.17
CA ALA A 8 -4.79 -7.06 -5.83
C ALA A 8 -5.84 -6.08 -5.31
N ILE A 9 -6.24 -5.12 -6.13
CA ILE A 9 -7.30 -4.16 -5.77
C ILE A 9 -8.62 -4.90 -5.51
N THR A 10 -8.96 -5.87 -6.34
CA THR A 10 -10.17 -6.66 -6.18
C THR A 10 -10.18 -7.40 -4.84
N ARG A 11 -9.07 -8.01 -4.47
CA ARG A 11 -8.93 -8.66 -3.15
C ARG A 11 -9.10 -7.67 -2.01
N LEU A 12 -8.49 -6.50 -2.15
CA LEU A 12 -8.59 -5.46 -1.13
C LEU A 12 -10.03 -5.02 -0.93
N LEU A 13 -10.78 -4.82 -2.04
CA LEU A 13 -12.20 -4.48 -1.95
C LEU A 13 -13.02 -5.59 -1.28
N ALA A 14 -12.64 -6.86 -1.49
CA ALA A 14 -13.36 -7.99 -0.90
C ALA A 14 -13.03 -8.19 0.59
N ASP A 15 -11.78 -7.96 0.99
CA ASP A 15 -11.27 -8.38 2.29
C ASP A 15 -11.05 -7.22 3.27
N CYS A 16 -11.24 -5.97 2.83
CA CYS A 16 -11.12 -4.80 3.69
C CYS A 16 -12.51 -4.16 3.85
N PRO A 17 -13.20 -4.40 4.98
CA PRO A 17 -14.59 -3.92 5.17
C PRO A 17 -14.69 -2.41 5.35
N TYR A 18 -13.56 -1.71 5.46
CA TYR A 18 -13.54 -0.26 5.69
C TYR A 18 -13.58 0.56 4.41
N VAL A 19 -13.53 -0.06 3.23
CA VAL A 19 -13.53 0.66 1.95
C VAL A 19 -14.91 1.25 1.68
N ILE A 20 -14.95 2.56 1.40
CA ILE A 20 -16.18 3.28 1.05
C ILE A 20 -16.30 3.44 -0.45
N SER A 21 -15.23 3.88 -1.12
CA SER A 21 -15.26 4.17 -2.56
C SER A 21 -13.88 4.05 -3.18
N LEU A 22 -13.85 3.92 -4.51
CA LEU A 22 -12.62 3.84 -5.29
C LEU A 22 -12.59 4.98 -6.30
N HIS A 23 -11.46 5.65 -6.40
CA HIS A 23 -11.23 6.75 -7.34
C HIS A 23 -9.98 6.47 -8.16
N ASP A 24 -10.13 6.44 -9.48
CA ASP A 24 -8.99 6.36 -10.39
C ASP A 24 -8.49 7.80 -10.64
N LEU A 25 -7.29 8.08 -10.15
CA LEU A 25 -6.68 9.41 -10.27
C LEU A 25 -5.65 9.45 -11.41
N MET A 26 -5.72 8.53 -12.36
CA MET A 26 -4.85 8.36 -13.51
C MET A 26 -3.43 7.91 -13.15
N THR A 27 -2.76 8.59 -12.22
CA THR A 27 -1.39 8.23 -11.78
C THR A 27 -1.41 7.21 -10.65
N LYS A 28 -2.53 7.08 -9.94
CA LYS A 28 -2.70 6.15 -8.83
C LYS A 28 -4.18 5.87 -8.62
N THR A 29 -4.46 4.83 -7.85
CA THR A 29 -5.82 4.51 -7.40
C THR A 29 -5.94 4.92 -5.93
N ARG A 30 -6.97 5.70 -5.61
CA ARG A 30 -7.25 6.08 -4.21
C ARG A 30 -8.50 5.38 -3.73
N LEU A 31 -8.39 4.69 -2.60
CA LEU A 31 -9.54 4.17 -1.89
C LEU A 31 -9.88 5.09 -0.73
N GLU A 32 -11.11 5.56 -0.69
CA GLU A 32 -11.63 6.25 0.48
C GLU A 32 -12.04 5.20 1.51
N LEU A 33 -11.56 5.36 2.74
CA LEU A 33 -11.84 4.44 3.84
C LEU A 33 -12.63 5.14 4.92
N GLU A 34 -13.26 4.36 5.78
CA GLU A 34 -13.97 4.89 6.95
C GLU A 34 -13.01 5.64 7.87
N LYS A 35 -13.56 6.44 8.77
CA LYS A 35 -12.82 7.21 9.78
C LYS A 35 -11.88 8.26 9.18
N GLY A 36 -12.11 8.67 7.95
CA GLY A 36 -11.31 9.73 7.30
C GLY A 36 -9.97 9.28 6.74
N TYR A 37 -9.75 7.99 6.60
CA TYR A 37 -8.52 7.47 6.00
C TYR A 37 -8.64 7.34 4.49
N PHE A 38 -7.49 7.36 3.82
CA PHE A 38 -7.36 7.05 2.38
C PHE A 38 -6.22 6.07 2.19
N LEU A 39 -6.36 5.19 1.21
CA LEU A 39 -5.26 4.33 0.77
C LEU A 39 -4.94 4.66 -0.67
N ASP A 40 -3.72 5.14 -0.93
CA ASP A 40 -3.23 5.41 -2.27
C ASP A 40 -2.39 4.24 -2.75
N LEU A 41 -2.74 3.69 -3.90
CA LEU A 41 -2.08 2.54 -4.50
C LEU A 41 -1.50 2.94 -5.86
N TYR A 42 -0.19 2.77 -6.00
CA TYR A 42 0.52 2.99 -7.24
C TYR A 42 1.33 1.75 -7.60
N TYR A 43 1.22 1.31 -8.85
CA TYR A 43 2.03 0.23 -9.38
C TYR A 43 2.32 0.48 -10.85
N ASN A 44 3.59 0.43 -11.22
CA ASN A 44 4.04 0.53 -12.59
C ASN A 44 4.76 -0.76 -12.96
N GLU A 45 4.11 -1.61 -13.75
CA GLU A 45 4.63 -2.91 -14.13
C GLU A 45 5.90 -2.78 -14.98
N THR A 46 5.96 -1.78 -15.87
CA THR A 46 7.09 -1.62 -16.81
C THR A 46 8.42 -1.42 -16.08
N CYS A 47 8.43 -0.61 -15.03
CA CYS A 47 9.66 -0.35 -14.26
C CYS A 47 9.65 -1.03 -12.88
N SER A 48 8.67 -1.88 -12.61
CA SER A 48 8.53 -2.61 -11.34
C SER A 48 8.56 -1.69 -10.12
N LYS A 49 7.92 -0.52 -10.23
CA LYS A 49 7.81 0.44 -9.13
C LYS A 49 6.45 0.34 -8.48
N TYR A 50 6.42 0.46 -7.16
CA TYR A 50 5.16 0.52 -6.44
C TYR A 50 5.26 1.46 -5.24
N SER A 51 4.09 1.94 -4.80
CA SER A 51 3.94 2.70 -3.57
C SER A 51 2.51 2.52 -3.06
N TYR A 52 2.36 2.00 -1.86
CA TYR A 52 1.07 1.84 -1.19
C TYR A 52 1.12 2.63 0.10
N THR A 53 0.23 3.62 0.25
CA THR A 53 0.32 4.58 1.35
C THR A 53 -1.03 4.76 2.02
N LEU A 54 -1.09 4.49 3.32
CA LEU A 54 -2.26 4.81 4.14
C LEU A 54 -2.12 6.23 4.67
N ILE A 55 -3.11 7.07 4.39
CA ILE A 55 -3.14 8.49 4.75
C ILE A 55 -4.27 8.72 5.73
N GLY A 56 -3.97 9.44 6.82
CA GLY A 56 -4.97 9.90 7.79
C GLY A 56 -4.58 11.28 8.29
N GLN A 57 -5.56 12.17 8.44
CA GLN A 57 -5.32 13.55 8.89
C GLN A 57 -4.26 14.27 8.05
N ASN A 58 -4.33 14.09 6.73
CA ASN A 58 -3.44 14.72 5.75
C ASN A 58 -1.97 14.33 5.85
N LYS A 59 -1.66 13.17 6.48
CA LYS A 59 -0.29 12.70 6.56
C LYS A 59 -0.23 11.18 6.40
N ARG A 60 0.95 10.69 5.99
CA ARG A 60 1.17 9.25 5.90
C ARG A 60 1.11 8.63 7.29
N ILE A 61 0.31 7.58 7.44
CA ILE A 61 0.26 6.78 8.67
C ILE A 61 1.24 5.62 8.55
N VAL A 62 1.14 4.83 7.48
CA VAL A 62 2.09 3.77 7.12
C VAL A 62 2.22 3.75 5.60
N GLY A 63 3.28 3.12 5.10
CA GLY A 63 3.46 2.97 3.66
C GLY A 63 4.50 1.93 3.29
N TRP A 64 4.38 1.41 2.08
CA TRP A 64 5.31 0.45 1.50
C TRP A 64 5.72 0.94 0.13
N ASP A 65 7.01 0.93 -0.16
CA ASP A 65 7.50 1.24 -1.50
C ASP A 65 8.87 0.61 -1.74
N ASN A 66 9.35 0.70 -2.97
CA ASN A 66 10.65 0.16 -3.36
C ASN A 66 11.59 1.22 -3.93
N ALA A 67 11.44 2.47 -3.50
CA ALA A 67 12.41 3.50 -3.87
C ALA A 67 13.79 3.16 -3.29
N PRO A 68 14.88 3.27 -4.08
CA PRO A 68 16.19 2.77 -3.67
C PRO A 68 16.95 3.76 -2.78
N HIS A 69 16.36 4.18 -1.67
CA HIS A 69 16.93 5.19 -0.77
C HIS A 69 17.53 4.62 0.50
N HIS A 70 17.36 3.32 0.77
CA HIS A 70 17.79 2.71 2.04
C HIS A 70 18.54 1.40 1.77
N PRO A 71 19.77 1.47 1.19
CA PRO A 71 20.47 0.26 0.75
C PRO A 71 20.99 -0.62 1.89
N ASP A 72 21.00 -0.12 3.11
CA ASP A 72 21.43 -0.86 4.29
C ASP A 72 20.33 -1.75 4.89
N LEU A 73 19.09 -1.61 4.42
CA LEU A 73 18.00 -2.45 4.90
C LEU A 73 18.02 -3.84 4.25
N THR A 74 17.66 -4.85 5.04
CA THR A 74 17.42 -6.19 4.52
C THR A 74 16.28 -6.15 3.50
N ASN A 75 16.40 -6.94 2.42
CA ASN A 75 15.42 -7.00 1.34
C ASN A 75 15.33 -5.70 0.52
N PHE A 76 16.40 -4.90 0.53
CA PHE A 76 16.51 -3.72 -0.33
C PHE A 76 16.13 -4.08 -1.79
N PRO A 77 15.34 -3.27 -2.52
CA PRO A 77 14.92 -1.90 -2.20
C PRO A 77 13.57 -1.81 -1.45
N HIS A 78 12.96 -2.92 -1.09
CA HIS A 78 11.66 -2.93 -0.43
C HIS A 78 11.79 -2.42 1.00
N HIS A 79 10.90 -1.51 1.39
CA HIS A 79 10.90 -0.99 2.76
C HIS A 79 9.51 -0.56 3.21
N PHE A 80 9.36 -0.41 4.51
CA PHE A 80 8.11 -0.07 5.17
C PHE A 80 8.30 1.18 6.03
N HIS A 81 7.39 2.15 5.86
CA HIS A 81 7.31 3.34 6.70
C HIS A 81 6.31 3.06 7.82
N ALA A 82 6.82 2.91 9.04
CA ALA A 82 5.99 2.56 10.19
C ALA A 82 5.31 3.79 10.81
N GLU A 83 4.28 3.53 11.63
CA GLU A 83 3.52 4.59 12.28
C GLU A 83 4.39 5.49 13.18
N ASP A 84 5.43 4.93 13.79
CA ASP A 84 6.34 5.68 14.67
C ASP A 84 7.34 6.54 13.91
N GLY A 85 7.27 6.56 12.57
CA GLY A 85 8.17 7.33 11.72
C GLY A 85 9.45 6.59 11.33
N THR A 86 9.68 5.38 11.83
CA THR A 86 10.87 4.61 11.44
C THR A 86 10.69 3.97 10.08
N ILE A 87 11.82 3.75 9.40
CA ILE A 87 11.87 3.03 8.13
C ILE A 87 12.45 1.65 8.41
N GLN A 88 11.69 0.62 8.04
CA GLN A 88 12.00 -0.76 8.39
C GLN A 88 12.08 -1.63 7.15
N SER A 89 12.71 -2.80 7.29
CA SER A 89 12.70 -3.82 6.24
C SER A 89 11.27 -4.29 5.97
N SER A 90 11.00 -4.65 4.73
CA SER A 90 9.71 -5.16 4.30
C SER A 90 9.86 -6.58 3.76
N ILE A 91 8.81 -7.38 3.91
CA ILE A 91 8.75 -8.73 3.33
C ILE A 91 8.28 -8.73 1.88
N PHE A 92 7.98 -7.55 1.32
CA PHE A 92 7.44 -7.44 -0.03
C PHE A 92 8.43 -7.93 -1.08
N ILE A 93 7.89 -8.45 -2.18
CA ILE A 93 8.69 -8.95 -3.31
C ILE A 93 8.44 -8.15 -4.59
N GLY A 94 7.53 -7.17 -4.56
CA GLY A 94 7.16 -6.39 -5.74
C GLY A 94 6.03 -7.00 -6.56
N ASP A 95 5.43 -8.09 -6.10
CA ASP A 95 4.27 -8.73 -6.75
C ASP A 95 3.00 -8.25 -6.04
N PRO A 96 2.15 -7.44 -6.71
CA PRO A 96 0.96 -6.88 -6.06
C PRO A 96 0.02 -7.94 -5.50
N GLN A 97 -0.14 -9.09 -6.17
CA GLN A 97 -1.04 -10.13 -5.68
C GLN A 97 -0.59 -10.72 -4.35
N GLN A 98 0.71 -10.85 -4.14
CA GLN A 98 1.25 -11.37 -2.89
C GLN A 98 1.36 -10.28 -1.84
N ASP A 99 1.88 -9.13 -2.23
CA ASP A 99 2.15 -8.04 -1.29
C ASP A 99 0.89 -7.44 -0.70
N ILE A 100 -0.23 -7.48 -1.43
CA ILE A 100 -1.50 -6.90 -0.96
C ILE A 100 -2.01 -7.56 0.32
N THR A 101 -1.64 -8.80 0.57
CA THR A 101 -2.04 -9.51 1.79
C THR A 101 -1.62 -8.75 3.04
N GLU A 102 -0.37 -8.28 3.08
CA GLU A 102 0.15 -7.53 4.22
C GLU A 102 -0.48 -6.14 4.31
N VAL A 103 -0.76 -5.51 3.17
CA VAL A 103 -1.45 -4.22 3.15
C VAL A 103 -2.84 -4.35 3.76
N ILE A 104 -3.61 -5.35 3.35
CA ILE A 104 -4.97 -5.61 3.87
C ILE A 104 -4.91 -5.83 5.38
N LYS A 105 -4.00 -6.69 5.83
CA LYS A 105 -3.83 -7.01 7.25
C LYS A 105 -3.55 -5.75 8.07
N THR A 106 -2.61 -4.94 7.63
CA THR A 106 -2.19 -3.73 8.34
C THR A 106 -3.33 -2.72 8.42
N ILE A 107 -4.04 -2.49 7.31
CA ILE A 107 -5.17 -1.55 7.29
C ILE A 107 -6.29 -2.02 8.22
N ASN A 108 -6.63 -3.31 8.18
CA ASN A 108 -7.67 -3.85 9.03
C ASN A 108 -7.29 -3.75 10.52
N GLU A 109 -6.01 -3.91 10.85
CA GLU A 109 -5.52 -3.71 12.22
C GLU A 109 -5.65 -2.24 12.65
N ILE A 110 -5.23 -1.31 11.81
CA ILE A 110 -5.24 0.13 12.16
C ILE A 110 -6.66 0.65 12.26
N LEU A 111 -7.51 0.38 11.29
CA LEU A 111 -8.88 0.88 11.30
C LEU A 111 -9.78 0.12 12.28
N GLY A 112 -9.39 -1.07 12.67
CA GLY A 112 -10.12 -1.88 13.63
C GLY A 112 -9.81 -1.57 15.11
N ARG A 113 -8.94 -0.62 15.35
CA ARG A 113 -8.57 -0.23 16.72
C ARG A 113 -9.71 0.40 17.51
#